data_15200ee14a3dd1dea87ea84df1abfc14
#
_entry.id   15200ee14a3dd1dea87ea84df1abfc14
#
_cell.length_a   1.000
_cell.length_b   1.000
_cell.length_c   1.000
_cell.angle_alpha   90.00
_cell.angle_beta   90.00
_cell.angle_gamma   90.00
#
_symmetry.space_group_name_H-M   'P 1'
#
loop_
_entity.id
_entity.type
_entity.pdbx_description
1 polymer ?
#
loop_
_entity_poly.entity_id
_entity_poly.type
_entity_poly.pdbx_seq_one_letter_code
_entity_poly.pdbx_strand_id
1 'polypeptide(L)'
;MLFNTATLHPFANMHLNNHKEMTFHRILLLLLLLLHMPQSPAAAGGSWSLLLPSIGISAMHMQLLPTDRVVIYDRTDFGTSNISLPDGKCRPNSTDCSAHSVEYNIACNTVRPLMVLSNVWCSSGTLMPDGSLVQTGGWSDGDHVVRIYKSCDNCDWREIPTGLSQPRWYATNHLLPDGRQIIIGGRRSFNYEFYPKMSATETDFTLMFLLQTNEPDIENNLYPFVFLNTDGNIFIYANYRGILFDYVRSKVVRTFPAIPGGDPRNYPSTGSAVLLPLHIVQGNVDCVEVLVCGGAPRDAFENANNGKFDGALDTCGRIKISDPDPQWVMETMPLARVMGDMVLLPNGDVLIINGGSAGVAGWDLARDPVLSPVIYGPDKPTESRFEVQNPSTIARMYHSTAILLRDGRVLVGGSNAHDKYEFTNVLYPTELSLEAFSPAYLDPSLSGLRPNIISHETKTTIHHGENFIIRFIVSCPVDPNLVKVTMVAPSFNTHSFSMNQRLLILDGGNTTVAVGMSHYEVSVVAPPSGNIAPAGNYILFVVHQEVPSEGIWVSIR
;
A
#
# COMPACT_ATOMS: atom_id res chain seq x y z
N MET A 1 33.34 99.47 -26.98
CA MET A 1 31.94 99.63 -26.53
C MET A 1 31.30 98.24 -26.58
N LEU A 2 31.17 97.59 -25.43
CA LEU A 2 29.95 97.20 -24.73
C LEU A 2 28.99 96.37 -25.61
N PHE A 3 28.74 95.11 -25.33
CA PHE A 3 27.85 94.59 -24.32
C PHE A 3 27.95 93.10 -24.15
N ASN A 4 27.95 92.62 -22.93
CA ASN A 4 27.78 91.30 -22.42
C ASN A 4 26.38 90.71 -22.73
N THR A 5 26.28 89.49 -23.06
CA THR A 5 25.08 88.65 -22.75
C THR A 5 25.52 87.27 -22.32
N ALA A 6 25.13 86.93 -21.14
CA ALA A 6 25.41 85.68 -20.48
C ALA A 6 24.52 84.56 -21.06
N THR A 7 25.12 83.40 -21.32
CA THR A 7 24.40 82.16 -21.67
C THR A 7 24.26 81.33 -20.40
N LEU A 8 23.02 81.07 -19.98
CA LEU A 8 22.65 80.15 -18.90
C LEU A 8 22.86 78.66 -19.37
N HIS A 9 23.53 77.89 -18.54
CA HIS A 9 23.78 76.49 -18.76
C HIS A 9 22.54 75.58 -18.45
N PRO A 10 22.28 74.51 -19.20
CA PRO A 10 21.21 73.52 -18.92
C PRO A 10 21.79 72.36 -18.10
N PHE A 11 22.09 72.53 -16.84
CA PHE A 11 22.57 71.42 -15.97
C PHE A 11 21.50 70.80 -15.04
N ALA A 12 20.26 71.27 -15.08
CA ALA A 12 19.20 70.83 -14.18
C ALA A 12 18.42 69.57 -14.63
N ASN A 13 18.46 69.22 -15.93
CA ASN A 13 17.65 68.05 -16.43
C ASN A 13 18.37 66.72 -16.45
N MET A 14 19.69 66.64 -16.28
CA MET A 14 20.43 65.38 -16.30
C MET A 14 20.38 64.62 -14.94
N HIS A 15 20.21 65.31 -13.81
CA HIS A 15 20.10 64.67 -12.50
C HIS A 15 18.74 64.05 -12.22
N LEU A 16 17.63 64.53 -12.80
CA LEU A 16 16.29 63.96 -12.58
C LEU A 16 16.06 62.66 -13.38
N ASN A 17 16.67 62.47 -14.55
CA ASN A 17 16.56 61.24 -15.33
C ASN A 17 17.35 60.09 -14.71
N ASN A 18 18.56 60.33 -14.23
CA ASN A 18 19.36 59.31 -13.56
C ASN A 18 18.71 58.76 -12.28
N HIS A 19 17.98 59.61 -11.51
CA HIS A 19 17.25 59.15 -10.32
C HIS A 19 16.04 58.28 -10.68
N LYS A 20 15.33 58.56 -11.73
CA LYS A 20 14.19 57.71 -12.21
C LYS A 20 14.64 56.36 -12.75
N GLU A 21 15.71 56.33 -13.54
CA GLU A 21 16.29 55.07 -14.03
C GLU A 21 16.86 54.21 -12.88
N MET A 22 17.56 54.83 -11.92
CA MET A 22 18.11 54.11 -10.76
C MET A 22 16.99 53.57 -9.85
N THR A 23 15.86 54.27 -9.74
CA THR A 23 14.69 53.80 -8.97
C THR A 23 14.00 52.67 -9.68
N PHE A 24 13.84 52.75 -11.00
CA PHE A 24 13.24 51.65 -11.83
C PHE A 24 14.08 50.38 -11.78
N HIS A 25 15.41 50.46 -11.91
CA HIS A 25 16.32 49.31 -11.77
C HIS A 25 16.28 48.69 -10.38
N ARG A 26 16.18 49.50 -9.32
CA ARG A 26 16.04 49.00 -7.94
C ARG A 26 14.70 48.30 -7.72
N ILE A 27 13.60 48.80 -8.28
CA ILE A 27 12.29 48.15 -8.20
C ILE A 27 12.28 46.86 -9.03
N LEU A 28 12.88 46.85 -10.20
CA LEU A 28 13.00 45.65 -11.05
C LEU A 28 13.88 44.58 -10.38
N LEU A 29 14.99 44.99 -9.72
CA LEU A 29 15.84 44.05 -8.98
C LEU A 29 15.14 43.50 -7.73
N LEU A 30 14.34 44.32 -7.03
CA LEU A 30 13.50 43.88 -5.90
C LEU A 30 12.41 42.88 -6.37
N LEU A 31 11.77 43.17 -7.52
CA LEU A 31 10.80 42.25 -8.12
C LEU A 31 11.43 40.93 -8.58
N LEU A 32 12.63 40.99 -9.15
CA LEU A 32 13.41 39.81 -9.50
C LEU A 32 13.87 39.00 -8.28
N LEU A 33 14.25 39.70 -7.20
CA LEU A 33 14.59 39.05 -5.91
C LEU A 33 13.36 38.43 -5.23
N LEU A 34 12.17 39.03 -5.35
CA LEU A 34 10.91 38.46 -4.86
C LEU A 34 10.48 37.24 -5.68
N LEU A 35 10.78 37.20 -7.00
CA LEU A 35 10.56 36.05 -7.86
C LEU A 35 11.55 34.90 -7.62
N HIS A 36 12.70 35.18 -7.00
CA HIS A 36 13.73 34.19 -6.62
C HIS A 36 13.77 33.88 -5.12
N MET A 37 12.81 34.38 -4.33
CA MET A 37 12.66 33.83 -2.98
C MET A 37 12.33 32.35 -3.13
N PRO A 38 13.14 31.45 -2.53
CA PRO A 38 12.75 30.06 -2.49
C PRO A 38 11.37 30.04 -1.86
N GLN A 39 10.39 29.56 -2.62
CA GLN A 39 9.07 29.24 -2.05
C GLN A 39 9.39 28.34 -0.87
N SER A 40 9.02 28.75 0.35
CA SER A 40 9.05 27.84 1.48
C SER A 40 8.38 26.56 1.00
N PRO A 41 9.01 25.38 1.14
CA PRO A 41 8.34 24.17 0.76
C PRO A 41 6.98 24.21 1.44
N ALA A 42 5.90 24.02 0.65
CA ALA A 42 4.56 23.88 1.19
C ALA A 42 4.69 22.93 2.38
N ALA A 43 4.16 23.30 3.54
CA ALA A 43 4.31 22.47 4.74
C ALA A 43 3.89 21.06 4.35
N ALA A 44 4.81 20.10 4.42
CA ALA A 44 4.53 18.72 4.05
C ALA A 44 3.37 18.24 4.91
N GLY A 45 2.38 17.56 4.31
CA GLY A 45 1.17 17.12 5.01
C GLY A 45 1.41 15.89 5.88
N GLY A 46 0.42 15.55 6.68
CA GLY A 46 0.41 14.37 7.53
C GLY A 46 1.23 14.48 8.81
N SER A 47 1.02 13.52 9.69
CA SER A 47 1.70 13.47 11.00
C SER A 47 1.94 12.03 11.43
N TRP A 48 2.92 11.83 12.32
CA TRP A 48 3.30 10.54 12.86
C TRP A 48 3.02 10.46 14.36
N SER A 49 2.60 9.29 14.80
CA SER A 49 2.46 8.97 16.22
C SER A 49 3.04 7.59 16.53
N LEU A 50 3.96 7.53 17.49
CA LEU A 50 4.44 6.27 18.04
C LEU A 50 3.32 5.66 18.87
N LEU A 51 2.84 4.47 18.50
CA LEU A 51 1.78 3.75 19.22
C LEU A 51 2.37 2.87 20.32
N LEU A 52 3.32 2.02 19.96
CA LEU A 52 4.01 1.13 20.88
C LEU A 52 5.51 1.17 20.58
N PRO A 53 6.38 1.34 21.60
CA PRO A 53 7.83 1.32 21.40
C PRO A 53 8.36 -0.08 21.07
N SER A 54 7.62 -1.14 21.38
CA SER A 54 7.95 -2.51 21.01
C SER A 54 6.70 -3.39 21.08
N ILE A 55 6.54 -4.27 20.09
CA ILE A 55 5.58 -5.39 20.11
C ILE A 55 6.26 -6.74 20.32
N GLY A 56 7.57 -6.72 20.53
CA GLY A 56 8.38 -7.92 20.78
C GLY A 56 8.85 -8.66 19.54
N ILE A 57 8.31 -8.35 18.37
CA ILE A 57 8.71 -8.90 17.06
C ILE A 57 8.83 -7.79 16.02
N SER A 58 9.60 -8.03 14.96
CA SER A 58 9.58 -7.16 13.77
C SER A 58 8.34 -7.48 12.93
N ALA A 59 7.69 -6.46 12.39
CA ALA A 59 6.43 -6.64 11.65
C ALA A 59 6.71 -6.92 10.17
N MET A 60 7.16 -8.15 9.84
CA MET A 60 7.38 -8.58 8.47
C MET A 60 6.08 -8.79 7.70
N HIS A 61 5.01 -9.23 8.37
CA HIS A 61 3.67 -9.43 7.80
C HIS A 61 2.62 -8.75 8.67
N MET A 62 1.61 -8.15 8.03
CA MET A 62 0.45 -7.56 8.71
C MET A 62 -0.86 -7.87 7.97
N GLN A 63 -1.93 -8.11 8.75
CA GLN A 63 -3.30 -8.21 8.27
C GLN A 63 -4.28 -7.60 9.27
N LEU A 64 -5.07 -6.62 8.83
CA LEU A 64 -6.22 -6.12 9.59
C LEU A 64 -7.41 -7.09 9.45
N LEU A 65 -8.01 -7.44 10.58
CA LEU A 65 -9.19 -8.33 10.67
C LEU A 65 -10.48 -7.53 10.89
N PRO A 66 -11.66 -8.10 10.53
CA PRO A 66 -12.96 -7.45 10.76
C PRO A 66 -13.32 -7.21 12.23
N THR A 67 -12.49 -7.66 13.16
CA THR A 67 -12.61 -7.44 14.60
C THR A 67 -11.82 -6.23 15.10
N ASP A 68 -11.29 -5.38 14.21
CA ASP A 68 -10.37 -4.28 14.52
C ASP A 68 -9.11 -4.77 15.28
N ARG A 69 -8.65 -5.96 14.93
CA ARG A 69 -7.39 -6.55 15.39
C ARG A 69 -6.43 -6.65 14.21
N VAL A 70 -5.15 -6.48 14.46
CA VAL A 70 -4.11 -6.69 13.45
C VAL A 70 -3.27 -7.88 13.85
N VAL A 71 -3.20 -8.88 12.97
CA VAL A 71 -2.26 -10.00 13.13
C VAL A 71 -0.94 -9.59 12.50
N ILE A 72 0.14 -9.71 13.28
CA ILE A 72 1.50 -9.36 12.90
C ILE A 72 2.38 -10.56 13.20
N TYR A 73 3.32 -10.89 12.30
CA TYR A 73 4.24 -11.99 12.55
C TYR A 73 5.55 -11.87 11.77
N ASP A 74 6.56 -12.55 12.30
CA ASP A 74 7.90 -12.66 11.74
C ASP A 74 8.32 -14.13 11.63
N ARG A 75 9.44 -14.40 11.01
CA ARG A 75 10.03 -15.73 10.87
C ARG A 75 10.34 -16.38 12.23
N THR A 76 10.39 -17.70 12.24
CA THR A 76 10.59 -18.45 13.50
C THR A 76 11.99 -19.04 13.68
N ASP A 77 12.93 -18.75 12.76
CA ASP A 77 14.25 -19.37 12.70
C ASP A 77 15.42 -18.43 13.01
N PHE A 78 15.15 -17.20 13.45
CA PHE A 78 16.20 -16.24 13.82
C PHE A 78 16.65 -16.32 15.30
N GLY A 79 16.05 -17.19 16.10
CA GLY A 79 16.24 -17.29 17.55
C GLY A 79 15.05 -16.73 18.33
N THR A 80 15.26 -16.38 19.59
CA THR A 80 14.19 -15.86 20.46
C THR A 80 13.78 -14.44 20.09
N SER A 81 12.48 -14.17 20.15
CA SER A 81 11.93 -12.81 20.05
C SER A 81 11.94 -12.11 21.42
N ASN A 82 11.49 -10.84 21.44
CA ASN A 82 11.42 -10.03 22.66
C ASN A 82 10.07 -10.12 23.39
N ILE A 83 9.25 -11.14 23.10
CA ILE A 83 7.97 -11.38 23.78
C ILE A 83 7.79 -12.88 24.06
N SER A 84 7.54 -13.24 25.32
CA SER A 84 7.34 -14.63 25.72
C SER A 84 5.94 -15.12 25.37
N LEU A 85 5.82 -16.40 25.05
CA LEU A 85 4.54 -17.08 25.02
C LEU A 85 3.92 -17.15 26.42
N PRO A 86 2.58 -17.12 26.55
CA PRO A 86 1.91 -17.14 27.86
C PRO A 86 2.09 -18.51 28.54
N ASP A 87 1.95 -18.52 29.84
CA ASP A 87 1.90 -19.73 30.71
C ASP A 87 3.11 -20.65 30.56
N GLY A 88 4.28 -20.12 30.17
CA GLY A 88 5.49 -20.93 29.98
C GLY A 88 5.42 -21.89 28.79
N LYS A 89 4.49 -21.68 27.86
CA LYS A 89 4.40 -22.45 26.62
C LYS A 89 5.65 -22.26 25.78
N CYS A 90 6.08 -23.33 25.12
CA CYS A 90 7.17 -23.32 24.15
C CYS A 90 6.71 -24.04 22.88
N ARG A 91 7.33 -23.73 21.75
CA ARG A 91 7.10 -24.49 20.53
C ARG A 91 7.49 -25.96 20.73
N PRO A 92 6.73 -26.93 20.20
CA PRO A 92 7.08 -28.35 20.29
C PRO A 92 8.49 -28.61 19.74
N ASN A 93 9.25 -29.46 20.45
CA ASN A 93 10.62 -29.83 20.10
C ASN A 93 11.62 -28.65 19.97
N SER A 94 11.33 -27.53 20.62
CA SER A 94 12.18 -26.34 20.64
C SER A 94 12.42 -25.88 22.08
N THR A 95 13.57 -25.24 22.32
CA THR A 95 13.86 -24.52 23.57
C THR A 95 13.37 -23.06 23.50
N ASP A 96 12.84 -22.63 22.37
CA ASP A 96 12.31 -21.29 22.17
C ASP A 96 10.89 -21.20 22.72
N CYS A 97 10.70 -20.40 23.75
CA CYS A 97 9.43 -20.10 24.41
C CYS A 97 8.95 -18.68 24.12
N SER A 98 9.51 -18.04 23.11
CA SER A 98 9.07 -16.72 22.63
C SER A 98 8.03 -16.80 21.51
N ALA A 99 7.22 -15.75 21.37
CA ALA A 99 6.23 -15.66 20.30
C ALA A 99 6.83 -15.01 19.04
N HIS A 100 6.49 -15.56 17.88
CA HIS A 100 6.84 -15.01 16.57
C HIS A 100 5.63 -14.43 15.84
N SER A 101 4.49 -14.40 16.48
CA SER A 101 3.26 -13.78 16.03
C SER A 101 2.58 -13.06 17.18
N VAL A 102 1.92 -11.95 16.91
CA VAL A 102 1.12 -11.20 17.87
C VAL A 102 -0.19 -10.73 17.26
N GLU A 103 -1.22 -10.58 18.09
CA GLU A 103 -2.45 -9.88 17.75
C GLU A 103 -2.42 -8.51 18.42
N TYR A 104 -2.38 -7.45 17.63
CA TYR A 104 -2.46 -6.07 18.11
C TYR A 104 -3.92 -5.60 18.18
N ASN A 105 -4.34 -5.14 19.34
CA ASN A 105 -5.64 -4.54 19.60
C ASN A 105 -5.57 -3.03 19.40
N ILE A 106 -6.20 -2.52 18.35
CA ILE A 106 -6.16 -1.10 17.99
C ILE A 106 -6.82 -0.25 19.08
N ALA A 107 -7.97 -0.69 19.63
CA ALA A 107 -8.76 0.08 20.60
C ALA A 107 -8.05 0.27 21.94
N CYS A 108 -7.35 -0.78 22.42
CA CYS A 108 -6.66 -0.76 23.69
C CYS A 108 -5.16 -0.45 23.57
N ASN A 109 -4.63 -0.37 22.35
CA ASN A 109 -3.19 -0.21 22.09
C ASN A 109 -2.32 -1.24 22.81
N THR A 110 -2.67 -2.53 22.68
CA THR A 110 -1.99 -3.64 23.37
C THR A 110 -1.75 -4.79 22.41
N VAL A 111 -0.76 -5.65 22.73
CA VAL A 111 -0.46 -6.85 21.97
C VAL A 111 -0.68 -8.11 22.81
N ARG A 112 -1.14 -9.16 22.14
CA ARG A 112 -1.24 -10.52 22.70
C ARG A 112 -0.33 -11.44 21.87
N PRO A 113 0.59 -12.19 22.55
CA PRO A 113 1.42 -13.16 21.85
C PRO A 113 0.60 -14.34 21.32
N LEU A 114 0.96 -14.81 20.14
CA LEU A 114 0.36 -15.96 19.45
C LEU A 114 1.45 -17.00 19.16
N MET A 115 1.09 -18.28 19.28
CA MET A 115 1.97 -19.38 18.90
C MET A 115 1.80 -19.72 17.43
N VAL A 116 2.89 -19.66 16.66
CA VAL A 116 3.01 -20.24 15.33
C VAL A 116 4.02 -21.38 15.37
N LEU A 117 3.67 -22.53 14.80
CA LEU A 117 4.47 -23.76 14.96
C LEU A 117 5.56 -23.90 13.88
N SER A 118 5.22 -23.66 12.62
CA SER A 118 6.10 -23.78 11.46
C SER A 118 6.61 -22.43 10.99
N ASN A 119 7.67 -22.42 10.18
CA ASN A 119 8.31 -21.19 9.76
C ASN A 119 7.47 -20.43 8.71
N VAL A 120 7.12 -19.20 9.04
CA VAL A 120 6.31 -18.29 8.23
C VAL A 120 7.13 -17.33 7.37
N TRP A 121 8.45 -17.49 7.32
CA TRP A 121 9.33 -16.57 6.61
C TRP A 121 8.94 -16.46 5.13
N CYS A 122 8.69 -15.23 4.67
CA CYS A 122 8.29 -14.90 3.31
C CYS A 122 7.06 -15.71 2.83
N SER A 123 6.13 -15.94 3.72
CA SER A 123 4.83 -16.52 3.41
C SER A 123 3.89 -15.49 2.77
N SER A 124 2.70 -15.91 2.41
CA SER A 124 1.65 -15.07 1.83
C SER A 124 0.29 -15.37 2.46
N GLY A 125 -0.71 -14.53 2.23
CA GLY A 125 -2.02 -14.75 2.85
C GLY A 125 -3.13 -13.90 2.25
N THR A 126 -4.35 -14.18 2.72
CA THR A 126 -5.54 -13.40 2.40
C THR A 126 -6.61 -13.54 3.47
N LEU A 127 -7.43 -12.52 3.60
CA LEU A 127 -8.65 -12.58 4.39
C LEU A 127 -9.72 -13.33 3.59
N MET A 128 -10.25 -14.41 4.17
CA MET A 128 -11.30 -15.22 3.55
C MET A 128 -12.69 -14.58 3.73
N PRO A 129 -13.71 -15.00 2.95
CA PRO A 129 -15.07 -14.44 3.05
C PRO A 129 -15.70 -14.50 4.45
N ASP A 130 -15.33 -15.48 5.27
CA ASP A 130 -15.82 -15.64 6.65
C ASP A 130 -15.09 -14.75 7.67
N GLY A 131 -14.11 -13.95 7.22
CA GLY A 131 -13.29 -13.07 8.04
C GLY A 131 -12.10 -13.76 8.71
N SER A 132 -11.83 -15.03 8.43
CA SER A 132 -10.59 -15.69 8.88
C SER A 132 -9.41 -15.29 7.99
N LEU A 133 -8.23 -15.15 8.59
CA LEU A 133 -6.98 -15.03 7.86
C LEU A 133 -6.48 -16.43 7.51
N VAL A 134 -6.25 -16.66 6.21
CA VAL A 134 -5.57 -17.85 5.72
C VAL A 134 -4.21 -17.45 5.17
N GLN A 135 -3.16 -17.91 5.82
CA GLN A 135 -1.77 -17.73 5.47
C GLN A 135 -1.22 -19.04 4.89
N THR A 136 -0.36 -18.96 3.90
CA THR A 136 0.16 -20.13 3.18
C THR A 136 1.67 -20.05 2.97
N GLY A 137 2.32 -21.21 3.07
CA GLY A 137 3.73 -21.33 2.78
C GLY A 137 4.65 -20.75 3.87
N GLY A 138 5.86 -20.48 3.48
CA GLY A 138 6.97 -20.06 4.32
C GLY A 138 8.24 -20.80 3.93
N TRP A 139 9.19 -20.87 4.85
CA TRP A 139 10.48 -21.51 4.63
C TRP A 139 10.56 -22.89 5.32
N SER A 140 11.29 -23.83 4.73
CA SER A 140 11.63 -25.14 5.33
C SER A 140 10.38 -25.91 5.79
N ASP A 141 10.17 -26.10 7.08
CA ASP A 141 9.03 -26.82 7.66
C ASP A 141 7.69 -26.11 7.44
N GLY A 142 7.71 -24.86 6.97
CA GLY A 142 6.53 -24.04 6.71
C GLY A 142 6.07 -24.02 5.26
N ASP A 143 6.85 -24.53 4.31
CA ASP A 143 6.66 -24.30 2.87
C ASP A 143 5.40 -24.94 2.28
N HIS A 144 4.89 -26.03 2.86
CA HIS A 144 3.64 -26.72 2.46
C HIS A 144 2.47 -26.43 3.41
N VAL A 145 2.66 -25.57 4.42
CA VAL A 145 1.69 -25.36 5.49
C VAL A 145 0.64 -24.33 5.10
N VAL A 146 -0.62 -24.64 5.43
CA VAL A 146 -1.71 -23.65 5.47
C VAL A 146 -2.02 -23.35 6.92
N ARG A 147 -2.03 -22.07 7.28
CA ARG A 147 -2.32 -21.58 8.64
C ARG A 147 -3.59 -20.74 8.62
N ILE A 148 -4.46 -20.99 9.58
CA ILE A 148 -5.76 -20.33 9.70
C ILE A 148 -5.82 -19.63 11.04
N TYR A 149 -6.13 -18.36 11.02
CA TYR A 149 -6.34 -17.57 12.22
C TYR A 149 -7.73 -16.91 12.19
N LYS A 150 -8.46 -17.09 13.30
CA LYS A 150 -9.73 -16.39 13.53
C LYS A 150 -9.65 -15.74 14.91
N SER A 151 -9.81 -14.41 14.94
CA SER A 151 -9.64 -13.65 16.17
C SER A 151 -10.68 -14.02 17.22
N CYS A 152 -10.22 -14.39 18.40
CA CYS A 152 -10.99 -14.51 19.64
C CYS A 152 -10.04 -14.37 20.85
N ASP A 153 -10.59 -14.21 22.06
CA ASP A 153 -9.79 -13.91 23.26
C ASP A 153 -8.67 -14.94 23.56
N ASN A 154 -8.91 -16.22 23.27
CA ASN A 154 -7.98 -17.30 23.53
C ASN A 154 -7.60 -18.11 22.27
N CYS A 155 -7.89 -17.57 21.07
CA CYS A 155 -7.54 -18.25 19.83
C CYS A 155 -6.05 -18.13 19.53
N ASP A 156 -5.54 -19.15 18.85
CA ASP A 156 -4.20 -19.25 18.32
C ASP A 156 -4.25 -19.73 16.86
N TRP A 157 -3.11 -19.79 16.20
CA TRP A 157 -3.02 -20.31 14.85
C TRP A 157 -3.38 -21.80 14.80
N ARG A 158 -4.18 -22.19 13.81
CA ARG A 158 -4.40 -23.57 13.42
C ARG A 158 -3.61 -23.87 12.16
N GLU A 159 -2.74 -24.86 12.20
CA GLU A 159 -1.88 -25.24 11.08
C GLU A 159 -2.29 -26.58 10.46
N ILE A 160 -2.20 -26.64 9.12
CA ILE A 160 -2.42 -27.83 8.29
C ILE A 160 -1.10 -28.10 7.58
N PRO A 161 -0.27 -29.05 8.06
CA PRO A 161 1.12 -29.24 7.61
C PRO A 161 1.26 -29.57 6.12
N THR A 162 0.27 -30.24 5.51
CA THR A 162 0.27 -30.66 4.10
C THR A 162 -0.88 -30.01 3.34
N GLY A 163 -1.17 -28.75 3.65
CA GLY A 163 -2.28 -28.00 3.03
C GLY A 163 -2.04 -27.62 1.57
N LEU A 164 -0.77 -27.51 1.19
CA LEU A 164 -0.34 -27.14 -0.17
C LEU A 164 0.26 -28.32 -0.91
N SER A 165 0.17 -28.29 -2.25
CA SER A 165 0.73 -29.31 -3.15
C SER A 165 2.20 -29.05 -3.47
N GLN A 166 2.61 -27.79 -3.43
CA GLN A 166 3.96 -27.31 -3.76
C GLN A 166 4.52 -26.40 -2.65
N PRO A 167 5.84 -26.31 -2.52
CA PRO A 167 6.44 -25.37 -1.59
C PRO A 167 6.14 -23.93 -2.03
N ARG A 168 5.71 -23.09 -1.07
CA ARG A 168 5.32 -21.68 -1.30
C ARG A 168 6.16 -20.74 -0.45
N TRP A 169 7.40 -20.50 -0.86
CA TRP A 169 8.27 -19.46 -0.29
C TRP A 169 8.35 -18.30 -1.29
N TYR A 170 7.94 -17.08 -0.90
CA TYR A 170 7.76 -15.90 -1.77
C TYR A 170 6.62 -16.03 -2.80
N ALA A 171 5.54 -16.71 -2.48
CA ALA A 171 4.33 -16.76 -3.31
C ALA A 171 3.42 -15.55 -3.08
N THR A 172 2.44 -15.38 -3.94
CA THR A 172 1.37 -14.38 -3.80
C THR A 172 0.00 -15.04 -3.73
N ASN A 173 -0.82 -14.62 -2.76
CA ASN A 173 -2.21 -15.05 -2.63
C ASN A 173 -3.18 -13.98 -3.15
N HIS A 174 -4.28 -14.41 -3.75
CA HIS A 174 -5.38 -13.52 -4.14
C HIS A 174 -6.73 -14.20 -3.95
N LEU A 175 -7.72 -13.46 -3.37
CA LEU A 175 -9.10 -13.93 -3.22
C LEU A 175 -9.81 -13.91 -4.58
N LEU A 176 -10.53 -14.98 -4.88
CA LEU A 176 -11.27 -15.18 -6.12
C LEU A 176 -12.78 -14.91 -5.92
N PRO A 177 -13.52 -14.68 -7.03
CA PRO A 177 -14.98 -14.49 -6.99
C PRO A 177 -15.76 -15.65 -6.37
N ASP A 178 -15.24 -16.88 -6.43
CA ASP A 178 -15.84 -18.09 -5.86
C ASP A 178 -15.56 -18.27 -4.35
N GLY A 179 -14.83 -17.34 -3.74
CA GLY A 179 -14.46 -17.34 -2.32
C GLY A 179 -13.23 -18.17 -1.97
N ARG A 180 -12.59 -18.83 -2.95
CA ARG A 180 -11.27 -19.46 -2.77
C ARG A 180 -10.16 -18.45 -2.95
N GLN A 181 -8.98 -18.76 -2.49
CA GLN A 181 -7.77 -18.03 -2.86
C GLN A 181 -6.97 -18.82 -3.88
N ILE A 182 -6.35 -18.12 -4.82
CA ILE A 182 -5.30 -18.64 -5.70
C ILE A 182 -3.94 -18.30 -5.11
N ILE A 183 -3.00 -19.24 -5.15
CA ILE A 183 -1.63 -19.09 -4.64
C ILE A 183 -0.70 -19.23 -5.83
N ILE A 184 0.02 -18.17 -6.18
CA ILE A 184 0.78 -18.08 -7.42
C ILE A 184 2.28 -17.99 -7.13
N GLY A 185 3.06 -18.85 -7.76
CA GLY A 185 4.51 -18.83 -7.73
C GLY A 185 5.11 -19.29 -6.40
N GLY A 186 6.21 -18.68 -6.06
CA GLY A 186 7.11 -19.06 -5.00
C GLY A 186 8.48 -19.40 -5.58
N ARG A 187 9.50 -19.45 -4.74
CA ARG A 187 10.86 -19.72 -5.19
C ARG A 187 10.96 -21.10 -5.86
N ARG A 188 11.36 -21.11 -7.11
CA ARG A 188 11.43 -22.31 -7.98
C ARG A 188 10.09 -23.01 -8.23
N SER A 189 8.97 -22.33 -7.94
CA SER A 189 7.62 -22.85 -8.14
C SER A 189 6.94 -22.09 -9.28
N PHE A 190 7.02 -22.62 -10.51
CA PHE A 190 6.48 -22.00 -11.72
C PHE A 190 5.04 -22.50 -12.02
N ASN A 191 4.19 -22.42 -10.98
CA ASN A 191 2.85 -22.98 -10.98
C ASN A 191 1.93 -22.17 -10.04
N TYR A 192 0.67 -22.54 -9.98
CA TYR A 192 -0.30 -22.01 -9.03
C TYR A 192 -1.19 -23.15 -8.51
N GLU A 193 -1.83 -22.93 -7.38
CA GLU A 193 -2.83 -23.83 -6.79
C GLU A 193 -3.91 -23.02 -6.07
N PHE A 194 -4.96 -23.71 -5.61
CA PHE A 194 -6.08 -23.07 -4.92
C PHE A 194 -6.20 -23.57 -3.48
N TYR A 195 -6.73 -22.69 -2.62
CA TYR A 195 -7.14 -23.06 -1.28
C TYR A 195 -8.48 -22.39 -0.91
N PRO A 196 -9.45 -23.11 -0.30
CA PRO A 196 -9.45 -24.56 -0.11
C PRO A 196 -9.49 -25.31 -1.44
N LYS A 197 -9.01 -26.56 -1.44
CA LYS A 197 -9.10 -27.47 -2.60
C LYS A 197 -10.54 -27.93 -2.80
N MET A 198 -10.99 -28.03 -4.05
CA MET A 198 -12.33 -28.54 -4.39
C MET A 198 -12.43 -30.06 -4.25
N SER A 199 -11.31 -30.76 -4.38
CA SER A 199 -11.23 -32.21 -4.21
C SER A 199 -9.87 -32.63 -3.65
N ALA A 200 -9.80 -33.83 -3.07
CA ALA A 200 -8.54 -34.37 -2.57
C ALA A 200 -7.50 -34.64 -3.67
N THR A 201 -7.93 -34.69 -4.94
CA THR A 201 -7.05 -34.89 -6.11
C THR A 201 -6.65 -33.60 -6.80
N GLU A 202 -7.16 -32.44 -6.34
CA GLU A 202 -6.74 -31.15 -6.90
C GLU A 202 -5.30 -30.84 -6.46
N THR A 203 -4.44 -30.66 -7.44
CA THR A 203 -3.02 -30.34 -7.25
C THR A 203 -2.72 -28.95 -7.80
N ASP A 204 -1.48 -28.67 -8.10
CA ASP A 204 -1.02 -27.45 -8.74
C ASP A 204 -1.15 -27.49 -10.28
N PHE A 205 -1.11 -26.31 -10.89
CA PHE A 205 -1.20 -26.10 -12.33
C PHE A 205 0.02 -25.30 -12.82
N THR A 206 0.68 -25.75 -13.86
CA THR A 206 1.84 -25.06 -14.43
C THR A 206 1.46 -23.66 -14.96
N LEU A 207 2.30 -22.66 -14.67
CA LEU A 207 2.21 -21.31 -15.20
C LEU A 207 3.53 -20.92 -15.89
N MET A 208 3.65 -21.24 -17.18
CA MET A 208 4.86 -21.03 -17.97
C MET A 208 5.37 -19.59 -17.98
N PHE A 209 4.48 -18.63 -17.74
CA PHE A 209 4.86 -17.22 -17.63
C PHE A 209 5.88 -16.96 -16.51
N LEU A 210 5.75 -17.64 -15.37
CA LEU A 210 6.70 -17.50 -14.27
C LEU A 210 8.07 -18.07 -14.65
N LEU A 211 8.14 -19.19 -15.40
CA LEU A 211 9.40 -19.70 -15.90
C LEU A 211 10.04 -18.75 -16.92
N GLN A 212 9.23 -18.14 -17.79
CA GLN A 212 9.70 -17.19 -18.81
C GLN A 212 10.18 -15.86 -18.25
N THR A 213 9.79 -15.49 -17.04
CA THR A 213 10.20 -14.26 -16.35
C THR A 213 11.23 -14.50 -15.25
N ASN A 214 11.65 -15.76 -15.09
CA ASN A 214 12.69 -16.13 -14.13
C ASN A 214 14.08 -15.80 -14.67
N GLU A 215 14.92 -15.24 -13.83
CA GLU A 215 16.36 -15.07 -14.06
C GLU A 215 17.09 -16.05 -13.14
N PRO A 216 17.79 -17.07 -13.66
CA PRO A 216 18.19 -18.26 -12.89
C PRO A 216 18.94 -18.00 -11.58
N ASP A 217 19.77 -16.97 -11.54
CA ASP A 217 20.62 -16.68 -10.38
C ASP A 217 20.02 -15.65 -9.40
N ILE A 218 19.05 -14.85 -9.85
CA ILE A 218 18.44 -13.76 -9.07
C ILE A 218 16.96 -14.01 -8.82
N GLU A 219 16.31 -14.71 -9.76
CA GLU A 219 14.88 -15.00 -9.87
C GLU A 219 14.03 -13.78 -10.28
N ASN A 220 14.08 -12.61 -9.65
CA ASN A 220 13.43 -11.32 -10.00
C ASN A 220 11.91 -11.37 -10.28
N ASN A 221 11.25 -12.50 -10.04
CA ASN A 221 9.82 -12.72 -10.26
C ASN A 221 9.11 -13.27 -9.01
N LEU A 222 9.76 -13.20 -7.86
CA LEU A 222 9.21 -13.61 -6.57
C LEU A 222 8.20 -12.57 -6.07
N TYR A 223 7.17 -13.01 -5.35
CA TYR A 223 6.01 -12.19 -5.02
C TYR A 223 5.44 -11.50 -6.27
N PRO A 224 5.02 -12.24 -7.31
CA PRO A 224 4.41 -11.62 -8.48
C PRO A 224 3.24 -10.75 -8.06
N PHE A 225 3.08 -9.56 -8.68
CA PHE A 225 1.94 -8.70 -8.40
C PHE A 225 0.69 -9.27 -9.06
N VAL A 226 -0.36 -9.52 -8.28
CA VAL A 226 -1.56 -10.20 -8.73
C VAL A 226 -2.80 -9.37 -8.42
N PHE A 227 -3.62 -9.12 -9.45
CA PHE A 227 -4.85 -8.35 -9.32
C PHE A 227 -5.99 -9.03 -10.08
N LEU A 228 -7.15 -9.17 -9.45
CA LEU A 228 -8.37 -9.62 -10.10
C LEU A 228 -8.91 -8.51 -11.01
N ASN A 229 -9.00 -8.79 -12.32
CA ASN A 229 -9.61 -7.89 -13.29
C ASN A 229 -11.15 -7.99 -13.24
N THR A 230 -11.84 -6.95 -13.71
CA THR A 230 -13.31 -6.86 -13.68
C THR A 230 -14.02 -7.86 -14.57
N ASP A 231 -13.31 -8.48 -15.53
CA ASP A 231 -13.80 -9.58 -16.38
C ASP A 231 -13.67 -10.98 -15.73
N GLY A 232 -13.10 -11.06 -14.51
CA GLY A 232 -12.87 -12.29 -13.79
C GLY A 232 -11.51 -12.96 -14.07
N ASN A 233 -10.74 -12.48 -15.04
CA ASN A 233 -9.36 -12.90 -15.25
C ASN A 233 -8.43 -12.28 -14.23
N ILE A 234 -7.20 -12.79 -14.13
CA ILE A 234 -6.19 -12.27 -13.20
C ILE A 234 -5.08 -11.57 -14.00
N PHE A 235 -4.79 -10.32 -13.65
CA PHE A 235 -3.55 -9.67 -14.09
C PHE A 235 -2.41 -10.15 -13.19
N ILE A 236 -1.34 -10.66 -13.80
CA ILE A 236 -0.13 -11.13 -13.13
C ILE A 236 1.05 -10.38 -13.72
N TYR A 237 1.80 -9.66 -12.87
CA TYR A 237 3.03 -8.98 -13.25
C TYR A 237 4.22 -9.68 -12.57
N ALA A 238 5.22 -10.05 -13.36
CA ALA A 238 6.41 -10.71 -12.88
C ALA A 238 7.66 -10.18 -13.61
N ASN A 239 8.69 -9.88 -12.86
CA ASN A 239 9.94 -9.27 -13.30
C ASN A 239 9.69 -7.87 -13.92
N TYR A 240 9.54 -7.76 -15.24
CA TYR A 240 9.38 -6.48 -15.98
C TYR A 240 8.15 -6.44 -16.89
N ARG A 241 7.27 -7.44 -16.86
CA ARG A 241 6.08 -7.51 -17.73
C ARG A 241 4.89 -8.21 -17.09
N GLY A 242 3.70 -8.03 -17.67
CA GLY A 242 2.46 -8.61 -17.18
C GLY A 242 1.73 -9.48 -18.22
N ILE A 243 0.82 -10.31 -17.72
CA ILE A 243 -0.18 -11.06 -18.49
C ILE A 243 -1.58 -10.89 -17.90
N LEU A 244 -2.60 -11.07 -18.71
CA LEU A 244 -3.95 -11.37 -18.25
C LEU A 244 -4.19 -12.87 -18.38
N PHE A 245 -4.58 -13.52 -17.29
CA PHE A 245 -4.64 -14.98 -17.18
C PHE A 245 -6.04 -15.45 -16.78
N ASP A 246 -6.62 -16.32 -17.62
CA ASP A 246 -7.84 -17.06 -17.33
C ASP A 246 -7.44 -18.30 -16.50
N TYR A 247 -7.57 -18.19 -15.18
CA TYR A 247 -7.22 -19.27 -14.25
C TYR A 247 -8.21 -20.45 -14.29
N VAL A 248 -9.42 -20.23 -14.80
CA VAL A 248 -10.43 -21.30 -14.97
C VAL A 248 -10.08 -22.22 -16.12
N ARG A 249 -9.56 -21.65 -17.23
CA ARG A 249 -9.13 -22.40 -18.42
C ARG A 249 -7.62 -22.63 -18.48
N SER A 250 -6.86 -22.17 -17.50
CA SER A 250 -5.39 -22.22 -17.47
C SER A 250 -4.76 -21.61 -18.74
N LYS A 251 -5.24 -20.44 -19.18
CA LYS A 251 -4.85 -19.82 -20.44
C LYS A 251 -4.43 -18.38 -20.27
N VAL A 252 -3.29 -18.00 -20.87
CA VAL A 252 -2.94 -16.58 -21.06
C VAL A 252 -3.87 -15.98 -22.11
N VAL A 253 -4.69 -15.01 -21.69
CA VAL A 253 -5.64 -14.29 -22.55
C VAL A 253 -4.95 -13.16 -23.29
N ARG A 254 -4.01 -12.46 -22.61
CA ARG A 254 -3.27 -11.32 -23.14
C ARG A 254 -1.89 -11.25 -22.52
N THR A 255 -0.92 -10.80 -23.32
CA THR A 255 0.41 -10.40 -22.84
C THR A 255 0.52 -8.88 -22.97
N PHE A 256 1.00 -8.22 -21.94
CA PHE A 256 1.21 -6.77 -21.93
C PHE A 256 2.64 -6.44 -22.36
N PRO A 257 2.89 -5.22 -22.88
CA PRO A 257 4.24 -4.77 -23.19
C PRO A 257 5.11 -4.76 -21.93
N ALA A 258 6.41 -4.94 -22.10
CA ALA A 258 7.36 -4.75 -21.01
C ALA A 258 7.32 -3.30 -20.51
N ILE A 259 7.52 -3.11 -19.20
CA ILE A 259 7.66 -1.76 -18.66
C ILE A 259 8.89 -1.09 -19.31
N PRO A 260 8.81 0.18 -19.75
CA PRO A 260 9.96 0.89 -20.31
C PRO A 260 11.16 0.87 -19.36
N GLY A 261 12.36 0.68 -19.95
CA GLY A 261 13.60 0.43 -19.21
C GLY A 261 13.87 -1.05 -18.97
N GLY A 262 12.84 -1.89 -18.81
CA GLY A 262 12.99 -3.33 -18.63
C GLY A 262 13.58 -3.75 -17.28
N ASP A 263 13.65 -2.82 -16.31
CA ASP A 263 14.11 -3.13 -14.96
C ASP A 263 13.12 -3.98 -14.18
N PRO A 264 13.58 -4.93 -13.37
CA PRO A 264 12.71 -5.77 -12.56
C PRO A 264 12.03 -4.98 -11.44
N ARG A 265 10.79 -5.38 -11.10
CA ARG A 265 9.99 -4.71 -10.06
C ARG A 265 9.58 -5.65 -8.94
N ASN A 266 9.81 -6.95 -9.06
CA ASN A 266 9.52 -7.92 -8.03
C ASN A 266 10.75 -8.23 -7.18
N TYR A 267 10.57 -8.97 -6.09
CA TYR A 267 11.65 -9.36 -5.19
C TYR A 267 12.77 -10.13 -5.95
N PRO A 268 14.05 -9.82 -5.72
CA PRO A 268 14.62 -8.92 -4.71
C PRO A 268 14.74 -7.44 -5.13
N SER A 269 14.49 -7.10 -6.40
CA SER A 269 14.52 -5.70 -6.87
C SER A 269 13.39 -4.83 -6.31
N THR A 270 12.42 -5.40 -5.75
CA THR A 270 11.32 -4.95 -4.87
C THR A 270 10.86 -3.51 -5.07
N GLY A 271 10.15 -3.27 -6.16
CA GLY A 271 9.19 -2.19 -6.27
C GLY A 271 7.88 -2.54 -5.55
N SER A 272 6.85 -1.78 -5.78
CA SER A 272 5.49 -2.05 -5.31
C SER A 272 4.48 -1.81 -6.40
N ALA A 273 3.28 -2.38 -6.25
CA ALA A 273 2.20 -2.20 -7.23
C ALA A 273 0.84 -2.12 -6.56
N VAL A 274 -0.09 -1.44 -7.23
CA VAL A 274 -1.47 -1.31 -6.78
C VAL A 274 -2.42 -1.32 -7.97
N LEU A 275 -3.59 -1.97 -7.80
CA LEU A 275 -4.74 -1.75 -8.67
C LEU A 275 -5.36 -0.42 -8.26
N LEU A 276 -5.38 0.57 -9.15
CA LEU A 276 -5.96 1.88 -8.87
C LEU A 276 -7.46 1.78 -8.58
N PRO A 277 -8.07 2.76 -7.89
CA PRO A 277 -9.47 2.72 -7.51
C PRO A 277 -10.38 2.41 -8.68
N LEU A 278 -11.32 1.50 -8.46
CA LEU A 278 -12.33 1.12 -9.46
C LEU A 278 -13.56 2.00 -9.29
N HIS A 279 -13.82 2.86 -10.27
CA HIS A 279 -15.01 3.69 -10.32
C HIS A 279 -16.18 2.89 -10.90
N ILE A 280 -17.20 2.65 -10.09
CA ILE A 280 -18.42 1.96 -10.53
C ILE A 280 -19.40 3.02 -10.98
N VAL A 281 -19.82 2.99 -12.24
CA VAL A 281 -20.80 3.90 -12.84
C VAL A 281 -21.85 3.08 -13.55
N GLN A 282 -23.12 3.18 -13.11
CA GLN A 282 -24.25 2.39 -13.65
C GLN A 282 -23.93 0.88 -13.68
N GLY A 283 -23.28 0.38 -12.64
CA GLY A 283 -22.91 -1.03 -12.51
C GLY A 283 -21.71 -1.48 -13.35
N ASN A 284 -21.05 -0.59 -14.07
CA ASN A 284 -19.88 -0.89 -14.92
C ASN A 284 -18.61 -0.24 -14.36
N VAL A 285 -17.47 -0.81 -14.75
CA VAL A 285 -16.13 -0.25 -14.52
C VAL A 285 -15.43 -0.17 -15.87
N ASP A 286 -15.29 1.05 -16.39
CA ASP A 286 -14.77 1.27 -17.75
C ASP A 286 -13.23 1.37 -17.79
N CYS A 287 -12.62 1.70 -16.64
CA CYS A 287 -11.19 1.92 -16.53
C CYS A 287 -10.61 1.05 -15.43
N VAL A 288 -9.71 0.15 -15.80
CA VAL A 288 -8.96 -0.69 -14.87
C VAL A 288 -7.48 -0.44 -15.10
N GLU A 289 -6.82 0.14 -14.11
CA GLU A 289 -5.42 0.55 -14.23
C GLU A 289 -4.58 -0.05 -13.10
N VAL A 290 -3.35 -0.40 -13.45
CA VAL A 290 -2.33 -0.85 -12.52
C VAL A 290 -1.20 0.15 -12.52
N LEU A 291 -0.75 0.52 -11.31
CA LEU A 291 0.41 1.36 -11.08
C LEU A 291 1.52 0.51 -10.46
N VAL A 292 2.73 0.58 -11.03
CA VAL A 292 3.93 -0.12 -10.55
C VAL A 292 5.02 0.92 -10.32
N CYS A 293 5.53 1.06 -9.10
CA CYS A 293 6.49 2.11 -8.72
C CYS A 293 7.74 1.56 -8.08
N GLY A 294 8.86 2.26 -8.26
CA GLY A 294 10.12 1.97 -7.58
C GLY A 294 10.74 0.64 -8.00
N GLY A 295 11.60 0.11 -7.16
CA GLY A 295 12.40 -1.07 -7.42
C GLY A 295 13.87 -0.72 -7.62
N ALA A 296 14.66 -1.65 -8.16
CA ALA A 296 16.08 -1.48 -8.37
C ALA A 296 16.48 -1.84 -9.81
N PRO A 297 17.56 -1.25 -10.33
CA PRO A 297 18.13 -1.63 -11.63
C PRO A 297 18.44 -3.13 -11.69
N ARG A 298 18.46 -3.69 -12.92
CA ARG A 298 18.63 -5.13 -13.16
C ARG A 298 19.85 -5.75 -12.45
N ASP A 299 20.99 -5.06 -12.44
CA ASP A 299 22.24 -5.58 -11.87
C ASP A 299 22.40 -5.25 -10.37
N ALA A 300 21.42 -4.56 -9.76
CA ALA A 300 21.52 -4.04 -8.40
C ALA A 300 21.70 -5.15 -7.34
N PHE A 301 21.08 -6.33 -7.54
CA PHE A 301 21.22 -7.46 -6.60
C PHE A 301 22.66 -7.98 -6.57
N GLU A 302 23.28 -8.21 -7.73
CA GLU A 302 24.66 -8.64 -7.82
C GLU A 302 25.61 -7.57 -7.27
N ASN A 303 25.39 -6.30 -7.65
CA ASN A 303 26.16 -5.16 -7.17
C ASN A 303 26.10 -5.02 -5.64
N ALA A 304 24.91 -5.15 -5.03
CA ALA A 304 24.72 -5.06 -3.59
C ALA A 304 25.45 -6.19 -2.84
N ASN A 305 25.41 -7.43 -3.35
CA ASN A 305 26.18 -8.54 -2.80
C ASN A 305 27.70 -8.32 -2.87
N ASN A 306 28.16 -7.49 -3.81
CA ASN A 306 29.55 -7.06 -3.94
C ASN A 306 29.85 -5.75 -3.19
N GLY A 307 28.92 -5.26 -2.36
CA GLY A 307 29.08 -4.05 -1.54
C GLY A 307 28.87 -2.72 -2.29
N LYS A 308 28.35 -2.75 -3.52
CA LYS A 308 28.00 -1.57 -4.31
C LYS A 308 26.49 -1.41 -4.33
N PHE A 309 25.98 -0.32 -3.77
CA PHE A 309 24.54 -0.04 -3.65
C PHE A 309 24.10 0.93 -4.73
N ASP A 310 23.50 0.41 -5.80
CA ASP A 310 22.95 1.24 -6.88
C ASP A 310 21.72 2.01 -6.39
N GLY A 311 21.50 3.21 -6.95
CA GLY A 311 20.31 4.01 -6.65
C GLY A 311 19.02 3.28 -7.04
N ALA A 312 18.02 3.35 -6.17
CA ALA A 312 16.68 2.83 -6.45
C ALA A 312 16.03 3.57 -7.62
N LEU A 313 15.03 2.96 -8.23
CA LEU A 313 14.26 3.57 -9.32
C LEU A 313 13.26 4.59 -8.75
N ASP A 314 13.17 5.74 -9.41
CA ASP A 314 12.18 6.78 -9.17
C ASP A 314 10.98 6.70 -10.12
N THR A 315 10.97 5.74 -11.03
CA THR A 315 9.94 5.60 -12.05
C THR A 315 8.72 4.84 -11.56
N CYS A 316 7.54 5.35 -11.92
CA CYS A 316 6.25 4.68 -11.87
C CYS A 316 5.76 4.40 -13.29
N GLY A 317 5.33 3.18 -13.55
CA GLY A 317 4.59 2.84 -14.76
C GLY A 317 3.10 2.67 -14.45
N ARG A 318 2.23 3.36 -15.18
CA ARG A 318 0.77 3.21 -15.13
C ARG A 318 0.29 2.59 -16.44
N ILE A 319 -0.52 1.54 -16.34
CA ILE A 319 -1.07 0.85 -17.51
C ILE A 319 -2.57 0.61 -17.35
N LYS A 320 -3.35 0.97 -18.37
CA LYS A 320 -4.77 0.66 -18.45
C LYS A 320 -4.96 -0.74 -19.03
N ILE A 321 -5.14 -1.73 -18.13
CA ILE A 321 -5.25 -3.15 -18.53
C ILE A 321 -6.55 -3.48 -19.25
N SER A 322 -7.59 -2.65 -19.12
CA SER A 322 -8.85 -2.74 -19.87
C SER A 322 -8.76 -2.19 -21.30
N ASP A 323 -7.69 -1.47 -21.66
CA ASP A 323 -7.54 -0.91 -23.01
C ASP A 323 -7.32 -2.02 -24.06
N PRO A 324 -7.87 -1.92 -25.26
CA PRO A 324 -7.57 -2.84 -26.38
C PRO A 324 -6.09 -2.88 -26.78
N ASP A 325 -5.39 -1.74 -26.72
CA ASP A 325 -3.95 -1.59 -26.99
C ASP A 325 -3.23 -0.93 -25.79
N PRO A 326 -3.02 -1.67 -24.69
CA PRO A 326 -2.52 -1.11 -23.45
C PRO A 326 -1.05 -0.67 -23.57
N GLN A 327 -0.76 0.57 -23.19
CA GLN A 327 0.58 1.16 -23.19
C GLN A 327 0.95 1.63 -21.78
N TRP A 328 2.21 1.52 -21.42
CA TRP A 328 2.73 2.10 -20.21
C TRP A 328 2.88 3.62 -20.34
N VAL A 329 2.30 4.35 -19.39
CA VAL A 329 2.57 5.77 -19.17
C VAL A 329 3.54 5.87 -17.99
N MET A 330 4.73 6.42 -18.26
CA MET A 330 5.76 6.54 -17.24
C MET A 330 5.68 7.89 -16.54
N GLU A 331 5.79 7.87 -15.21
CA GLU A 331 5.81 9.03 -14.33
C GLU A 331 7.03 8.93 -13.40
N THR A 332 7.46 10.06 -12.84
CA THR A 332 8.63 10.10 -11.95
C THR A 332 8.21 10.48 -10.52
N MET A 333 8.52 9.62 -9.57
CA MET A 333 8.34 9.91 -8.15
C MET A 333 9.37 10.95 -7.68
N PRO A 334 9.02 11.82 -6.73
CA PRO A 334 9.98 12.78 -6.16
C PRO A 334 11.08 12.10 -5.33
N LEU A 335 10.87 10.88 -4.86
CA LEU A 335 11.79 10.12 -4.02
C LEU A 335 11.91 8.68 -4.56
N ALA A 336 13.09 8.34 -5.11
CA ALA A 336 13.40 6.99 -5.54
C ALA A 336 13.26 5.98 -4.39
N ARG A 337 12.80 4.75 -4.70
CA ARG A 337 12.44 3.83 -3.61
C ARG A 337 12.53 2.37 -4.03
N VAL A 338 13.25 1.59 -3.24
CA VAL A 338 13.16 0.12 -3.19
C VAL A 338 12.53 -0.28 -1.86
N MET A 339 11.78 -1.37 -1.81
CA MET A 339 11.09 -1.85 -0.60
C MET A 339 10.07 -0.86 -0.01
N GLY A 340 9.44 -0.03 -0.85
CA GLY A 340 8.35 0.83 -0.41
C GLY A 340 7.00 0.12 -0.51
N ASP A 341 6.12 0.32 0.46
CA ASP A 341 4.74 -0.16 0.42
C ASP A 341 3.84 0.81 -0.34
N MET A 342 2.81 0.31 -1.03
CA MET A 342 1.75 1.10 -1.63
C MET A 342 0.41 0.75 -0.99
N VAL A 343 -0.20 1.72 -0.32
CA VAL A 343 -1.44 1.55 0.45
C VAL A 343 -2.54 2.46 -0.12
N LEU A 344 -3.69 1.89 -0.50
CA LEU A 344 -4.86 2.66 -0.91
C LEU A 344 -5.47 3.38 0.29
N LEU A 345 -5.67 4.69 0.15
CA LEU A 345 -6.31 5.53 1.15
C LEU A 345 -7.82 5.66 0.89
N PRO A 346 -8.66 5.89 1.91
CA PRO A 346 -10.11 5.89 1.77
C PRO A 346 -10.68 6.89 0.75
N ASN A 347 -9.97 7.98 0.46
CA ASN A 347 -10.35 8.99 -0.52
C ASN A 347 -10.01 8.63 -1.97
N GLY A 348 -9.29 7.52 -2.20
CA GLY A 348 -8.86 7.04 -3.50
C GLY A 348 -7.39 7.32 -3.84
N ASP A 349 -6.67 8.07 -3.03
CA ASP A 349 -5.24 8.27 -3.18
C ASP A 349 -4.44 7.01 -2.83
N VAL A 350 -3.18 6.97 -3.26
CA VAL A 350 -2.21 5.92 -2.93
C VAL A 350 -1.10 6.50 -2.08
N LEU A 351 -0.87 5.93 -0.89
CA LEU A 351 0.28 6.25 -0.06
C LEU A 351 1.45 5.35 -0.43
N ILE A 352 2.60 5.94 -0.75
CA ILE A 352 3.88 5.26 -0.99
C ILE A 352 4.77 5.56 0.22
N ILE A 353 5.14 4.52 0.97
CA ILE A 353 5.75 4.67 2.29
C ILE A 353 6.85 3.61 2.51
N ASN A 354 7.75 3.79 3.48
CA ASN A 354 8.85 2.87 3.79
C ASN A 354 9.92 2.77 2.69
N GLY A 355 10.92 1.91 2.88
CA GLY A 355 11.95 1.57 1.92
C GLY A 355 13.21 2.40 2.00
N GLY A 356 14.14 2.13 1.09
CA GLY A 356 15.42 2.82 0.95
C GLY A 356 15.63 3.39 -0.46
N SER A 357 16.55 4.33 -0.62
CA SER A 357 16.84 4.94 -1.92
C SER A 357 18.00 4.29 -2.66
N ALA A 358 18.62 3.24 -2.11
CA ALA A 358 19.69 2.51 -2.75
C ALA A 358 19.72 1.02 -2.36
N GLY A 359 20.20 0.17 -3.25
CA GLY A 359 20.32 -1.28 -3.07
C GLY A 359 19.07 -2.05 -3.45
N VAL A 360 18.84 -3.19 -2.78
CA VAL A 360 17.76 -4.15 -3.05
C VAL A 360 17.23 -4.74 -1.74
N ALA A 361 16.17 -5.54 -1.81
CA ALA A 361 15.69 -6.32 -0.67
C ALA A 361 16.69 -7.44 -0.33
N GLY A 362 16.86 -7.67 0.97
CA GLY A 362 17.76 -8.68 1.53
C GLY A 362 18.51 -8.15 2.74
N TRP A 363 19.22 -9.06 3.42
CA TRP A 363 19.97 -8.72 4.61
C TRP A 363 21.18 -7.87 4.25
N ASP A 364 21.24 -6.66 4.83
CA ASP A 364 22.29 -5.66 4.62
C ASP A 364 22.48 -5.18 3.17
N LEU A 365 21.49 -5.45 2.28
CA LEU A 365 21.57 -5.15 0.85
C LEU A 365 20.96 -3.81 0.44
N ALA A 366 20.52 -2.98 1.38
CA ALA A 366 19.97 -1.65 1.09
C ALA A 366 20.60 -0.55 1.95
N ARG A 367 20.48 0.69 1.46
CA ARG A 367 21.01 1.91 2.10
C ARG A 367 20.01 3.06 1.99
N ASP A 368 20.29 4.10 2.75
CA ASP A 368 19.63 5.41 2.67
C ASP A 368 18.10 5.33 2.82
N PRO A 369 17.59 5.11 4.05
CA PRO A 369 16.16 4.97 4.30
C PRO A 369 15.37 6.21 3.87
N VAL A 370 14.25 5.99 3.18
CA VAL A 370 13.36 7.06 2.73
C VAL A 370 12.31 7.30 3.80
N LEU A 371 12.51 8.33 4.61
CA LEU A 371 11.66 8.64 5.77
C LEU A 371 10.34 9.34 5.42
N SER A 372 10.32 10.08 4.29
CA SER A 372 9.13 10.83 3.86
C SER A 372 8.20 9.97 3.02
N PRO A 373 6.94 9.77 3.42
CA PRO A 373 5.93 9.20 2.55
C PRO A 373 5.62 10.11 1.37
N VAL A 374 5.01 9.54 0.32
CA VAL A 374 4.51 10.26 -0.84
C VAL A 374 3.06 9.85 -1.06
N ILE A 375 2.16 10.81 -1.22
CA ILE A 375 0.80 10.55 -1.68
C ILE A 375 0.76 10.72 -3.19
N TYR A 376 0.19 9.73 -3.88
CA TYR A 376 -0.11 9.76 -5.31
C TYR A 376 -1.61 9.88 -5.50
N GLY A 377 -2.04 10.98 -6.13
CA GLY A 377 -3.44 11.23 -6.48
C GLY A 377 -3.72 10.79 -7.93
N PRO A 378 -4.33 9.61 -8.16
CA PRO A 378 -4.50 9.07 -9.52
C PRO A 378 -5.36 9.94 -10.43
N ASP A 379 -6.32 10.68 -9.85
CA ASP A 379 -7.25 11.55 -10.57
C ASP A 379 -6.74 12.99 -10.72
N LYS A 380 -5.60 13.33 -10.10
CA LYS A 380 -4.98 14.66 -10.24
C LYS A 380 -4.27 14.82 -11.59
N PRO A 381 -4.09 16.06 -12.09
CA PRO A 381 -3.21 16.32 -13.23
C PRO A 381 -1.80 15.77 -13.00
N THR A 382 -1.15 15.29 -14.06
CA THR A 382 0.14 14.58 -13.98
C THR A 382 1.20 15.34 -13.16
N GLU A 383 1.25 16.67 -13.30
CA GLU A 383 2.24 17.54 -12.66
C GLU A 383 2.02 17.68 -11.13
N SER A 384 0.85 17.28 -10.63
CA SER A 384 0.44 17.43 -9.23
C SER A 384 0.06 16.11 -8.56
N ARG A 385 0.34 14.97 -9.20
CA ARG A 385 -0.02 13.64 -8.66
C ARG A 385 0.76 13.25 -7.43
N PHE A 386 2.01 13.66 -7.33
CA PHE A 386 2.88 13.27 -6.22
C PHE A 386 3.02 14.41 -5.21
N GLU A 387 2.76 14.11 -3.96
CA GLU A 387 2.87 15.05 -2.84
C GLU A 387 3.70 14.43 -1.71
N VAL A 388 4.88 15.02 -1.43
CA VAL A 388 5.78 14.56 -0.36
C VAL A 388 5.17 14.93 1.00
N GLN A 389 5.19 13.98 1.92
CA GLN A 389 4.63 14.12 3.27
C GLN A 389 5.72 14.29 4.32
N ASN A 390 5.34 14.69 5.55
CA ASN A 390 6.24 14.82 6.68
C ASN A 390 6.98 13.51 6.97
N PRO A 391 8.30 13.54 7.20
CA PRO A 391 9.10 12.34 7.45
C PRO A 391 8.81 11.72 8.83
N SER A 392 8.93 10.39 8.92
CA SER A 392 9.15 9.69 10.18
C SER A 392 10.57 9.92 10.69
N THR A 393 10.80 9.59 11.96
CA THR A 393 12.15 9.52 12.56
C THR A 393 12.70 8.09 12.58
N ILE A 394 11.91 7.09 12.18
CA ILE A 394 12.26 5.67 12.23
C ILE A 394 12.46 5.15 10.81
N ALA A 395 13.62 4.55 10.56
CA ALA A 395 13.91 3.88 9.30
C ALA A 395 13.10 2.59 9.17
N ARG A 396 12.35 2.45 8.07
CA ARG A 396 11.54 1.27 7.76
C ARG A 396 11.98 0.71 6.42
N MET A 397 12.88 -0.29 6.46
CA MET A 397 13.52 -0.88 5.28
C MET A 397 13.07 -2.35 5.11
N TYR A 398 14.01 -3.27 4.91
CA TYR A 398 13.71 -4.68 4.70
C TYR A 398 12.89 -5.26 5.85
N HIS A 399 11.84 -6.03 5.55
CA HIS A 399 10.88 -6.57 6.52
C HIS A 399 10.09 -5.50 7.29
N SER A 400 9.84 -4.33 6.67
CA SER A 400 8.81 -3.41 7.15
C SER A 400 7.48 -3.61 6.40
N THR A 401 6.39 -3.18 7.01
CA THR A 401 5.03 -3.24 6.42
C THR A 401 4.18 -2.05 6.82
N ALA A 402 3.16 -1.76 6.00
CA ALA A 402 2.18 -0.71 6.25
C ALA A 402 0.79 -1.15 5.83
N ILE A 403 -0.25 -0.91 6.64
CA ILE A 403 -1.65 -1.22 6.33
C ILE A 403 -2.60 -0.09 6.71
N LEU A 404 -3.69 0.06 5.95
CA LEU A 404 -4.78 0.98 6.28
C LEU A 404 -5.56 0.48 7.49
N LEU A 405 -5.83 1.37 8.44
CA LEU A 405 -6.74 1.16 9.57
C LEU A 405 -8.13 1.73 9.28
N ARG A 406 -9.13 1.24 10.02
CA ARG A 406 -10.52 1.68 9.89
C ARG A 406 -10.72 3.18 10.20
N ASP A 407 -9.89 3.77 11.05
CA ASP A 407 -9.93 5.19 11.38
C ASP A 407 -9.31 6.12 10.32
N GLY A 408 -8.78 5.55 9.24
CA GLY A 408 -8.14 6.26 8.13
C GLY A 408 -6.65 6.50 8.30
N ARG A 409 -6.05 6.13 9.44
CA ARG A 409 -4.59 6.13 9.61
C ARG A 409 -3.96 4.92 8.93
N VAL A 410 -2.67 4.99 8.69
CA VAL A 410 -1.88 3.85 8.21
C VAL A 410 -0.96 3.36 9.33
N LEU A 411 -1.13 2.11 9.75
CA LEU A 411 -0.27 1.44 10.71
C LEU A 411 1.01 1.01 10.03
N VAL A 412 2.15 1.31 10.65
CA VAL A 412 3.48 1.02 10.11
C VAL A 412 4.30 0.33 11.18
N GLY A 413 5.02 -0.72 10.79
CA GLY A 413 5.88 -1.44 11.72
C GLY A 413 6.98 -2.23 11.03
N GLY A 414 7.84 -2.85 11.84
CA GLY A 414 8.95 -3.66 11.36
C GLY A 414 10.11 -2.84 10.82
N SER A 415 10.99 -3.48 10.25
CA SER A 415 12.32 -3.27 9.68
C SER A 415 13.32 -4.17 10.40
N ASN A 416 13.75 -5.22 9.74
CA ASN A 416 14.87 -6.04 10.18
C ASN A 416 15.78 -6.32 8.97
N ALA A 417 16.83 -5.53 8.86
CA ALA A 417 17.78 -5.62 7.75
C ALA A 417 18.82 -6.74 7.96
N HIS A 418 18.75 -7.50 9.05
CA HIS A 418 19.74 -8.48 9.46
C HIS A 418 19.18 -9.90 9.48
N ASP A 419 20.08 -10.90 9.47
CA ASP A 419 19.68 -12.32 9.59
C ASP A 419 19.02 -12.62 10.95
N LYS A 420 19.48 -11.95 12.02
CA LYS A 420 18.91 -12.03 13.37
C LYS A 420 18.47 -10.66 13.85
N TYR A 421 17.84 -10.59 15.01
CA TYR A 421 17.58 -9.31 15.65
C TYR A 421 18.88 -8.72 16.21
N GLU A 422 19.24 -7.55 15.67
CA GLU A 422 20.42 -6.79 16.07
C GLU A 422 20.03 -5.35 16.39
N PHE A 423 20.28 -4.93 17.64
CA PHE A 423 19.80 -3.65 18.15
C PHE A 423 20.89 -2.60 18.33
N THR A 424 22.16 -2.99 18.30
CA THR A 424 23.30 -2.09 18.58
C THR A 424 24.49 -2.37 17.70
N ASN A 425 25.28 -1.32 17.39
CA ASN A 425 26.51 -1.39 16.60
C ASN A 425 26.33 -1.88 15.16
N VAL A 426 25.13 -1.74 14.58
CA VAL A 426 24.78 -2.08 13.21
C VAL A 426 24.15 -0.88 12.52
N LEU A 427 24.23 -0.86 11.19
CA LEU A 427 23.40 0.05 10.39
C LEU A 427 21.95 -0.46 10.44
N TYR A 428 21.01 0.46 10.65
CA TYR A 428 19.57 0.14 10.66
C TYR A 428 19.22 -0.97 11.65
N PRO A 429 19.31 -0.71 12.97
CA PRO A 429 18.95 -1.68 14.00
C PRO A 429 17.56 -2.27 13.78
N THR A 430 17.36 -3.52 14.22
CA THR A 430 16.04 -4.17 14.19
C THR A 430 15.00 -3.31 14.89
N GLU A 431 13.88 -3.07 14.23
CA GLU A 431 12.81 -2.20 14.72
C GLU A 431 11.58 -3.02 15.11
N LEU A 432 11.16 -2.86 16.36
CA LEU A 432 10.04 -3.59 16.96
C LEU A 432 8.84 -2.69 17.28
N SER A 433 8.93 -1.38 16.97
CA SER A 433 7.86 -0.44 17.28
C SER A 433 6.73 -0.46 16.25
N LEU A 434 5.56 0.03 16.68
CA LEU A 434 4.46 0.42 15.81
C LEU A 434 4.27 1.92 15.82
N GLU A 435 4.12 2.50 14.65
CA GLU A 435 3.73 3.88 14.41
C GLU A 435 2.42 3.94 13.62
N ALA A 436 1.73 5.05 13.71
CA ALA A 436 0.65 5.40 12.79
C ALA A 436 1.00 6.68 12.03
N PHE A 437 0.89 6.62 10.70
CA PHE A 437 0.88 7.78 9.83
C PHE A 437 -0.56 8.26 9.67
N SER A 438 -0.80 9.54 9.98
CA SER A 438 -2.07 10.24 9.77
C SER A 438 -1.93 11.12 8.53
N PRO A 439 -2.54 10.76 7.38
CA PRO A 439 -2.56 11.64 6.21
C PRO A 439 -3.22 12.99 6.51
N ALA A 440 -2.96 13.99 5.66
CA ALA A 440 -3.44 15.36 5.87
C ALA A 440 -4.96 15.48 6.03
N TYR A 441 -5.75 14.57 5.47
CA TYR A 441 -7.21 14.56 5.67
C TYR A 441 -7.63 14.26 7.13
N LEU A 442 -6.72 13.82 8.00
CA LEU A 442 -6.94 13.64 9.44
C LEU A 442 -6.48 14.85 10.27
N ASP A 443 -6.06 15.94 9.63
CA ASP A 443 -5.71 17.17 10.35
C ASP A 443 -6.89 17.67 11.18
N PRO A 444 -6.71 18.03 12.46
CA PRO A 444 -7.78 18.50 13.33
C PRO A 444 -8.55 19.70 12.76
N SER A 445 -7.93 20.55 11.94
CA SER A 445 -8.59 21.69 11.28
C SER A 445 -9.67 21.26 10.29
N LEU A 446 -9.60 20.03 9.77
CA LEU A 446 -10.58 19.44 8.84
C LEU A 446 -11.67 18.64 9.56
N SER A 447 -11.66 18.56 10.90
CA SER A 447 -12.63 17.78 11.68
C SER A 447 -14.10 18.14 11.42
N GLY A 448 -14.38 19.40 11.08
CA GLY A 448 -15.72 19.86 10.71
C GLY A 448 -16.23 19.32 9.37
N LEU A 449 -15.33 18.90 8.47
CA LEU A 449 -15.65 18.28 7.18
C LEU A 449 -15.81 16.77 7.28
N ARG A 450 -15.30 16.16 8.37
CA ARG A 450 -15.24 14.71 8.52
C ARG A 450 -16.63 14.11 8.79
N PRO A 451 -17.16 13.22 7.91
CA PRO A 451 -18.41 12.54 8.16
C PRO A 451 -18.30 11.56 9.32
N ASN A 452 -19.41 11.37 10.04
CA ASN A 452 -19.56 10.33 11.05
C ASN A 452 -20.72 9.40 10.65
N ILE A 453 -20.40 8.17 10.24
CA ILE A 453 -21.41 7.19 9.81
C ILE A 453 -22.21 6.72 11.02
N ILE A 454 -23.54 6.74 10.90
CA ILE A 454 -24.48 6.20 11.91
C ILE A 454 -24.59 4.69 11.67
N SER A 455 -23.68 3.92 12.27
CA SER A 455 -23.51 2.48 11.96
C SER A 455 -24.75 1.63 12.25
N HIS A 456 -25.53 1.94 13.32
CA HIS A 456 -26.74 1.20 13.67
C HIS A 456 -27.94 1.50 12.75
N GLU A 457 -27.83 2.53 11.90
CA GLU A 457 -28.81 2.88 10.87
C GLU A 457 -28.34 2.56 9.45
N THR A 458 -27.13 2.03 9.32
CA THR A 458 -26.51 1.67 8.05
C THR A 458 -26.44 0.14 7.91
N LYS A 459 -26.86 -0.38 6.75
CA LYS A 459 -26.83 -1.82 6.47
C LYS A 459 -25.37 -2.29 6.33
N THR A 460 -25.00 -3.30 7.13
CA THR A 460 -23.61 -3.84 7.16
C THR A 460 -23.45 -5.20 6.47
N THR A 461 -24.56 -5.83 6.04
CA THR A 461 -24.55 -7.03 5.18
C THR A 461 -25.30 -6.70 3.91
N ILE A 462 -24.62 -6.75 2.77
CA ILE A 462 -25.13 -6.36 1.46
C ILE A 462 -24.93 -7.48 0.45
N HIS A 463 -25.72 -7.48 -0.61
CA HIS A 463 -25.58 -8.41 -1.74
C HIS A 463 -25.17 -7.66 -3.00
N HIS A 464 -24.56 -8.36 -3.94
CA HIS A 464 -24.16 -7.77 -5.22
C HIS A 464 -25.34 -7.12 -5.93
N GLY A 465 -25.16 -5.87 -6.40
CA GLY A 465 -26.17 -5.08 -7.11
C GLY A 465 -27.31 -4.53 -6.24
N GLU A 466 -27.26 -4.73 -4.93
CA GLU A 466 -28.28 -4.24 -4.00
C GLU A 466 -28.17 -2.73 -3.78
N ASN A 467 -29.33 -2.03 -3.77
CA ASN A 467 -29.40 -0.65 -3.31
C ASN A 467 -29.40 -0.61 -1.78
N PHE A 468 -28.57 0.24 -1.18
CA PHE A 468 -28.60 0.46 0.26
C PHE A 468 -28.33 1.92 0.62
N ILE A 469 -28.75 2.31 1.82
CA ILE A 469 -28.66 3.68 2.32
C ILE A 469 -27.59 3.72 3.41
N ILE A 470 -26.76 4.76 3.37
CA ILE A 470 -25.79 5.08 4.40
C ILE A 470 -26.21 6.40 5.02
N ARG A 471 -26.35 6.42 6.35
CA ARG A 471 -26.66 7.61 7.14
C ARG A 471 -25.42 8.14 7.84
N PHE A 472 -25.24 9.44 7.78
CA PHE A 472 -24.07 10.08 8.37
C PHE A 472 -24.35 11.51 8.85
N ILE A 473 -23.51 12.01 9.73
CA ILE A 473 -23.55 13.36 10.28
C ILE A 473 -22.31 14.11 9.83
N VAL A 474 -22.46 15.38 9.44
CA VAL A 474 -21.38 16.32 9.17
C VAL A 474 -21.70 17.67 9.80
N SER A 475 -20.73 18.33 10.42
CA SER A 475 -20.94 19.59 11.13
C SER A 475 -21.08 20.82 10.21
N CYS A 476 -20.72 20.70 8.93
CA CYS A 476 -20.84 21.75 7.91
C CYS A 476 -21.94 21.41 6.88
N PRO A 477 -22.41 22.38 6.09
CA PRO A 477 -23.24 22.11 4.92
C PRO A 477 -22.53 21.18 3.93
N VAL A 478 -23.25 20.18 3.42
CA VAL A 478 -22.73 19.19 2.47
C VAL A 478 -23.12 19.60 1.05
N ASP A 479 -22.13 19.66 0.15
CA ASP A 479 -22.38 19.65 -1.30
C ASP A 479 -22.46 18.20 -1.76
N PRO A 480 -23.62 17.72 -2.27
CA PRO A 480 -23.78 16.35 -2.73
C PRO A 480 -22.74 15.92 -3.79
N ASN A 481 -22.28 16.86 -4.61
CA ASN A 481 -21.29 16.56 -5.65
C ASN A 481 -19.87 16.28 -5.09
N LEU A 482 -19.63 16.62 -3.83
CA LEU A 482 -18.37 16.42 -3.14
C LEU A 482 -18.43 15.25 -2.15
N VAL A 483 -19.48 14.43 -2.22
CA VAL A 483 -19.61 13.20 -1.43
C VAL A 483 -19.29 11.99 -2.31
N LYS A 484 -18.38 11.13 -1.81
CA LYS A 484 -18.06 9.82 -2.37
C LYS A 484 -18.34 8.75 -1.32
N VAL A 485 -18.73 7.57 -1.74
CA VAL A 485 -18.74 6.37 -0.88
C VAL A 485 -17.71 5.41 -1.41
N THR A 486 -16.80 4.99 -0.56
CA THR A 486 -15.73 4.06 -0.92
C THR A 486 -15.77 2.80 -0.08
N MET A 487 -15.36 1.68 -0.67
CA MET A 487 -15.19 0.40 0.01
C MET A 487 -13.77 -0.10 -0.22
N VAL A 488 -13.05 -0.42 0.85
CA VAL A 488 -11.67 -0.90 0.80
C VAL A 488 -11.61 -2.33 1.31
N ALA A 489 -11.11 -3.26 0.49
CA ALA A 489 -10.73 -4.59 0.93
C ALA A 489 -9.43 -4.51 1.75
N PRO A 490 -9.40 -5.05 2.99
CA PRO A 490 -8.18 -5.04 3.79
C PRO A 490 -7.11 -5.92 3.14
N SER A 491 -5.91 -5.39 3.04
CA SER A 491 -4.76 -6.07 2.42
C SER A 491 -4.02 -6.98 3.39
N PHE A 492 -3.41 -8.00 2.83
CA PHE A 492 -2.33 -8.74 3.47
C PHE A 492 -0.99 -8.17 2.97
N ASN A 493 -0.21 -7.59 3.87
CA ASN A 493 1.02 -6.89 3.51
C ASN A 493 2.26 -7.65 3.93
N THR A 494 3.19 -7.78 3.00
CA THR A 494 4.54 -8.29 3.23
C THR A 494 5.44 -7.88 2.07
N HIS A 495 6.73 -7.65 2.32
CA HIS A 495 7.76 -7.43 1.30
C HIS A 495 7.31 -6.45 0.21
N SER A 496 6.75 -5.30 0.62
CA SER A 496 6.35 -4.21 -0.27
C SER A 496 5.19 -4.52 -1.23
N PHE A 497 4.42 -5.56 -0.94
CA PHE A 497 3.22 -5.87 -1.71
C PHE A 497 2.00 -6.06 -0.83
N SER A 498 0.95 -5.28 -1.12
CA SER A 498 -0.37 -5.31 -0.47
C SER A 498 -1.30 -6.25 -1.24
N MET A 499 -1.25 -7.55 -0.90
CA MET A 499 -2.07 -8.58 -1.55
C MET A 499 -3.56 -8.36 -1.24
N ASN A 500 -4.42 -8.62 -2.21
CA ASN A 500 -5.89 -8.48 -2.13
C ASN A 500 -6.40 -7.05 -1.93
N GLN A 501 -5.53 -6.05 -1.88
CA GLN A 501 -5.92 -4.66 -1.76
C GLN A 501 -6.79 -4.23 -2.95
N ARG A 502 -7.94 -3.63 -2.66
CA ARG A 502 -8.89 -3.14 -3.66
C ARG A 502 -9.70 -2.00 -3.08
N LEU A 503 -9.86 -0.93 -3.83
CA LEU A 503 -10.74 0.18 -3.49
C LEU A 503 -11.79 0.36 -4.57
N LEU A 504 -13.04 0.45 -4.14
CA LEU A 504 -14.21 0.67 -4.99
C LEU A 504 -14.81 2.03 -4.66
N ILE A 505 -15.05 2.85 -5.67
CA ILE A 505 -15.84 4.07 -5.54
C ILE A 505 -17.25 3.74 -6.05
N LEU A 506 -18.22 3.74 -5.14
CA LEU A 506 -19.57 3.30 -5.43
C LEU A 506 -20.36 4.37 -6.19
N ASP A 507 -21.23 3.92 -7.07
CA ASP A 507 -22.20 4.76 -7.77
C ASP A 507 -23.25 5.32 -6.80
N GLY A 508 -23.64 6.58 -6.97
CA GLY A 508 -24.72 7.21 -6.23
C GLY A 508 -24.32 8.31 -5.24
N GLY A 509 -23.03 8.70 -5.16
CA GLY A 509 -22.59 9.77 -4.24
C GLY A 509 -23.36 11.08 -4.40
N ASN A 510 -23.78 11.44 -5.61
CA ASN A 510 -24.59 12.62 -5.91
C ASN A 510 -26.09 12.48 -5.51
N THR A 511 -26.51 11.35 -4.97
CA THR A 511 -27.86 11.15 -4.39
C THR A 511 -27.94 11.52 -2.92
N THR A 512 -26.93 12.23 -2.40
CA THR A 512 -26.91 12.67 -1.00
C THR A 512 -28.01 13.70 -0.74
N VAL A 513 -28.83 13.46 0.28
CA VAL A 513 -29.93 14.34 0.69
C VAL A 513 -29.85 14.65 2.18
N ALA A 514 -30.23 15.88 2.57
CA ALA A 514 -30.36 16.25 3.97
C ALA A 514 -31.69 15.69 4.50
N VAL A 515 -31.63 14.97 5.62
CA VAL A 515 -32.82 14.38 6.29
C VAL A 515 -33.08 15.03 7.66
N GLY A 516 -32.22 15.93 8.09
CA GLY A 516 -32.30 16.68 9.33
C GLY A 516 -31.18 17.70 9.47
N MET A 517 -31.12 18.38 10.61
CA MET A 517 -30.03 19.30 10.91
C MET A 517 -28.72 18.47 11.01
N SER A 518 -27.76 18.74 10.11
CA SER A 518 -26.47 18.01 10.02
C SER A 518 -26.58 16.50 9.73
N HIS A 519 -27.77 15.98 9.47
CA HIS A 519 -28.02 14.57 9.14
C HIS A 519 -28.25 14.41 7.65
N TYR A 520 -27.59 13.46 7.06
CA TYR A 520 -27.60 13.19 5.62
C TYR A 520 -27.78 11.70 5.35
N GLU A 521 -28.40 11.41 4.21
CA GLU A 521 -28.47 10.06 3.63
C GLU A 521 -27.86 10.07 2.25
N VAL A 522 -27.10 9.02 1.94
CA VAL A 522 -26.64 8.72 0.58
C VAL A 522 -27.12 7.34 0.18
N SER A 523 -27.77 7.25 -0.98
CA SER A 523 -28.20 5.97 -1.56
C SER A 523 -27.16 5.51 -2.57
N VAL A 524 -26.65 4.30 -2.42
CA VAL A 524 -25.62 3.72 -3.29
C VAL A 524 -26.00 2.31 -3.72
N VAL A 525 -25.40 1.87 -4.83
CA VAL A 525 -25.53 0.52 -5.34
C VAL A 525 -24.29 -0.29 -4.93
N ALA A 526 -24.51 -1.45 -4.33
CA ALA A 526 -23.43 -2.40 -4.03
C ALA A 526 -22.73 -2.86 -5.33
N PRO A 527 -21.46 -3.26 -5.27
CA PRO A 527 -20.74 -3.76 -6.45
C PRO A 527 -21.53 -4.86 -7.15
N PRO A 528 -21.58 -4.88 -8.50
CA PRO A 528 -22.53 -5.73 -9.23
C PRO A 528 -22.17 -7.21 -9.27
N SER A 529 -20.92 -7.59 -8.97
CA SER A 529 -20.47 -8.98 -9.07
C SER A 529 -19.22 -9.28 -8.25
N GLY A 530 -18.97 -10.58 -8.02
CA GLY A 530 -17.75 -11.07 -7.39
C GLY A 530 -16.47 -10.76 -8.17
N ASN A 531 -16.54 -10.52 -9.48
CA ASN A 531 -15.37 -10.11 -10.26
C ASN A 531 -14.91 -8.69 -9.89
N ILE A 532 -15.85 -7.80 -9.56
CA ILE A 532 -15.55 -6.43 -9.12
C ILE A 532 -15.24 -6.41 -7.62
N ALA A 533 -16.03 -7.14 -6.83
CA ALA A 533 -15.85 -7.25 -5.39
C ALA A 533 -16.11 -8.70 -4.95
N PRO A 534 -15.08 -9.55 -4.77
CA PRO A 534 -15.27 -10.86 -4.17
C PRO A 534 -16.07 -10.80 -2.86
N ALA A 535 -16.88 -11.82 -2.60
CA ALA A 535 -17.59 -11.93 -1.31
C ALA A 535 -16.58 -11.86 -0.16
N GLY A 536 -16.91 -11.11 0.89
CA GLY A 536 -15.98 -10.91 2.00
C GLY A 536 -16.24 -9.62 2.77
N ASN A 537 -15.25 -9.21 3.56
CA ASN A 537 -15.35 -8.05 4.44
C ASN A 537 -14.60 -6.86 3.85
N TYR A 538 -15.24 -5.70 3.87
CA TYR A 538 -14.74 -4.43 3.37
C TYR A 538 -14.89 -3.36 4.45
N ILE A 539 -14.05 -2.34 4.40
CA ILE A 539 -14.22 -1.12 5.20
C ILE A 539 -14.90 -0.10 4.30
N LEU A 540 -16.10 0.34 4.68
CA LEU A 540 -16.88 1.34 3.97
C LEU A 540 -16.65 2.70 4.60
N PHE A 541 -16.40 3.71 3.76
CA PHE A 541 -16.20 5.10 4.15
C PHE A 541 -17.19 6.01 3.39
N VAL A 542 -17.60 7.09 4.06
CA VAL A 542 -18.15 8.28 3.41
C VAL A 542 -17.06 9.32 3.35
N VAL A 543 -16.76 9.83 2.17
CA VAL A 543 -15.72 10.83 1.93
C VAL A 543 -16.40 12.13 1.52
N HIS A 544 -16.17 13.23 2.25
CA HIS A 544 -16.69 14.55 1.95
C HIS A 544 -15.52 15.53 1.76
N GLN A 545 -15.43 16.15 0.59
CA GLN A 545 -14.32 17.05 0.24
C GLN A 545 -12.94 16.44 0.54
N GLU A 546 -12.73 15.22 0.07
CA GLU A 546 -11.53 14.38 0.28
C GLU A 546 -11.24 13.98 1.74
N VAL A 547 -12.11 14.32 2.69
CA VAL A 547 -12.00 13.95 4.11
C VAL A 547 -12.86 12.71 4.39
N PRO A 548 -12.27 11.55 4.68
CA PRO A 548 -13.01 10.32 4.96
C PRO A 548 -13.55 10.30 6.39
N SER A 549 -14.69 9.66 6.55
CA SER A 549 -15.21 9.24 7.87
C SER A 549 -14.24 8.28 8.58
N GLU A 550 -14.51 7.93 9.82
CA GLU A 550 -14.15 6.61 10.31
C GLU A 550 -14.96 5.58 9.53
N GLY A 551 -14.31 4.48 9.11
CA GLY A 551 -14.96 3.45 8.32
C GLY A 551 -15.83 2.53 9.18
N ILE A 552 -16.74 1.82 8.55
CA ILE A 552 -17.49 0.73 9.16
C ILE A 552 -17.25 -0.58 8.39
N TRP A 553 -17.26 -1.71 9.10
CA TRP A 553 -17.17 -3.00 8.45
C TRP A 553 -18.49 -3.36 7.75
N VAL A 554 -18.40 -3.72 6.47
CA VAL A 554 -19.51 -4.24 5.65
C VAL A 554 -19.09 -5.58 5.06
N SER A 555 -20.01 -6.54 5.03
CA SER A 555 -19.77 -7.82 4.36
C SER A 555 -20.62 -7.95 3.09
N ILE A 556 -19.99 -8.32 1.98
CA ILE A 556 -20.66 -8.75 0.74
C ILE A 556 -20.91 -10.25 0.83
N ARG A 557 -22.16 -10.66 0.56
CA ARG A 557 -22.62 -12.05 0.63
C ARG A 557 -23.21 -12.51 -0.70
#